data_c748ce372e0f0e0618178f3321a48d94
#
_entry.id   c748ce372e0f0e0618178f3321a48d94
#
_cell.length_a   1.000
_cell.length_b   1.000
_cell.length_c   1.000
_cell.angle_alpha   90.00
_cell.angle_beta   90.00
_cell.angle_gamma   90.00
#
_symmetry.space_group_name_H-M   'P 1'
#
loop_
_entity.id
_entity.type
_entity.pdbx_description
1 polymer ?
#
loop_
_entity_poly.entity_id
_entity_poly.type
_entity_poly.pdbx_seq_one_letter_code
_entity_poly.pdbx_strand_id
1 'polypeptide(L)'
;MEIFGQLEIVEERYEKLNELLSDPDVVSDTKKLMEYSKEQRSIEKTVAVFREYKDVVQQIKDTKELLEIEEDKEMKEMMQEEIKELEPTLAPMEEELKILLLPKDPNDGKNVVVEVRGAAGGDEAQLFAGDLLRMYTRFAESQGWKVDVLERSETGIGGIKEAIFIISGEDVYSKMKFESGAHRVQRVPTTESSGRIHTSTATVVVLPEAEEIEIDISENDIRVDTFASSGAGGQSVNTTMSAVRLTHIPTGVVVSMQDERSQIKNKEKAMKVLRARVYDKYQQEEQAKFDAERKSKVGTGDRSERIRTYNYPQNRVTDHRIGLTIQKLDQIMEGKLDEVLEALRIAEQAEKMAELNKGEEL
;
A
#
# COMPACT_ATOMS: atom_id res chain seq x y z
N MET A 1 -13.98 -4.90 26.40
CA MET A 1 -13.61 -6.32 26.61
C MET A 1 -13.11 -6.98 25.32
N GLU A 2 -13.71 -6.67 24.16
CA GLU A 2 -13.35 -7.30 22.88
C GLU A 2 -11.94 -6.90 22.36
N ILE A 3 -11.55 -5.65 22.55
CA ILE A 3 -10.24 -5.12 22.14
C ILE A 3 -9.07 -5.83 22.87
N PHE A 4 -9.18 -6.05 24.15
CA PHE A 4 -8.14 -6.72 24.93
C PHE A 4 -7.98 -8.20 24.53
N GLY A 5 -9.09 -8.88 24.19
CA GLY A 5 -9.03 -10.23 23.64
C GLY A 5 -8.32 -10.29 22.28
N GLN A 6 -8.49 -9.29 21.44
CA GLN A 6 -7.75 -9.19 20.18
C GLN A 6 -6.25 -8.92 20.41
N LEU A 7 -5.90 -8.08 21.38
CA LEU A 7 -4.51 -7.80 21.75
C LEU A 7 -3.79 -9.04 22.30
N GLU A 8 -4.49 -9.87 23.10
CA GLU A 8 -3.95 -11.14 23.58
C GLU A 8 -3.64 -12.10 22.42
N ILE A 9 -4.54 -12.21 21.42
CA ILE A 9 -4.31 -13.02 20.23
C ILE A 9 -3.10 -12.51 19.42
N VAL A 10 -2.93 -11.19 19.31
CA VAL A 10 -1.78 -10.57 18.63
C VAL A 10 -0.49 -10.88 19.39
N GLU A 11 -0.51 -10.83 20.73
CA GLU A 11 0.66 -11.18 21.55
C GLU A 11 1.03 -12.66 21.43
N GLU A 12 0.05 -13.58 21.48
CA GLU A 12 0.27 -15.01 21.25
C GLU A 12 0.85 -15.27 19.84
N ARG A 13 0.36 -14.54 18.84
CA ARG A 13 0.89 -14.64 17.48
C ARG A 13 2.34 -14.17 17.40
N TYR A 14 2.68 -13.09 18.10
CA TYR A 14 4.05 -12.59 18.17
C TYR A 14 5.01 -13.61 18.80
N GLU A 15 4.64 -14.23 19.90
CA GLU A 15 5.44 -15.29 20.55
C GLU A 15 5.64 -16.48 19.60
N LYS A 16 4.58 -16.91 18.92
CA LYS A 16 4.66 -17.98 17.95
C LYS A 16 5.57 -17.64 16.76
N LEU A 17 5.59 -16.39 16.30
CA LEU A 17 6.48 -15.93 15.25
C LEU A 17 7.94 -15.94 15.74
N ASN A 18 8.22 -15.57 16.99
CA ASN A 18 9.55 -15.65 17.59
C ASN A 18 10.05 -17.10 17.64
N GLU A 19 9.19 -18.06 17.99
CA GLU A 19 9.51 -19.49 17.96
C GLU A 19 9.82 -19.97 16.53
N LEU A 20 8.95 -19.63 15.57
CA LEU A 20 9.10 -20.01 14.16
C LEU A 20 10.38 -19.42 13.53
N LEU A 21 10.71 -18.17 13.84
CA LEU A 21 11.93 -17.53 13.34
C LEU A 21 13.22 -18.12 13.96
N SER A 22 13.08 -18.86 15.06
CA SER A 22 14.17 -19.61 15.68
C SER A 22 14.29 -21.05 15.18
N ASP A 23 13.32 -21.54 14.37
CA ASP A 23 13.30 -22.89 13.82
C ASP A 23 14.29 -23.02 12.65
N PRO A 24 15.24 -23.99 12.68
CA PRO A 24 16.18 -24.22 11.60
C PRO A 24 15.55 -24.46 10.22
N ASP A 25 14.37 -25.09 10.18
CA ASP A 25 13.65 -25.37 8.94
C ASP A 25 13.10 -24.08 8.30
N VAL A 26 12.68 -23.12 9.11
CA VAL A 26 12.22 -21.79 8.65
C VAL A 26 13.42 -20.91 8.25
N VAL A 27 14.50 -20.94 9.02
CA VAL A 27 15.73 -20.17 8.74
C VAL A 27 16.35 -20.59 7.40
N SER A 28 16.22 -21.86 7.01
CA SER A 28 16.71 -22.36 5.72
C SER A 28 15.83 -21.96 4.52
N ASP A 29 14.56 -21.60 4.75
CA ASP A 29 13.61 -21.18 3.73
C ASP A 29 13.50 -19.64 3.70
N THR A 30 14.23 -19.01 2.77
CA THR A 30 14.32 -17.56 2.66
C THR A 30 12.95 -16.88 2.51
N LYS A 31 11.99 -17.53 1.82
CA LYS A 31 10.63 -16.97 1.63
C LYS A 31 9.86 -16.91 2.94
N LYS A 32 9.81 -18.02 3.68
CA LYS A 32 9.14 -18.08 4.99
C LYS A 32 9.80 -17.19 6.02
N LEU A 33 11.14 -17.12 6.00
CA LEU A 33 11.88 -16.24 6.88
C LEU A 33 11.53 -14.77 6.65
N MET A 34 11.44 -14.33 5.38
CA MET A 34 11.06 -12.97 5.03
C MET A 34 9.60 -12.68 5.41
N GLU A 35 8.67 -13.60 5.12
CA GLU A 35 7.26 -13.46 5.45
C GLU A 35 7.04 -13.32 6.95
N TYR A 36 7.58 -14.23 7.75
CA TYR A 36 7.43 -14.21 9.21
C TYR A 36 8.13 -13.02 9.86
N SER A 37 9.30 -12.61 9.35
CA SER A 37 9.99 -11.41 9.84
C SER A 37 9.20 -10.14 9.55
N LYS A 38 8.55 -10.05 8.38
CA LYS A 38 7.70 -8.91 8.02
C LYS A 38 6.45 -8.85 8.90
N GLU A 39 5.81 -10.02 9.14
CA GLU A 39 4.66 -10.13 10.03
C GLU A 39 5.04 -9.74 11.46
N GLN A 40 6.13 -10.28 12.00
CA GLN A 40 6.62 -9.97 13.35
C GLN A 40 6.84 -8.45 13.52
N ARG A 41 7.57 -7.81 12.59
CA ARG A 41 7.80 -6.36 12.61
C ARG A 41 6.50 -5.56 12.61
N SER A 42 5.50 -6.02 11.87
CA SER A 42 4.22 -5.31 11.75
C SER A 42 3.44 -5.23 13.06
N ILE A 43 3.60 -6.23 13.94
CA ILE A 43 2.88 -6.34 15.23
C ILE A 43 3.76 -6.01 16.44
N GLU A 44 5.08 -5.89 16.27
CA GLU A 44 6.05 -5.64 17.35
C GLU A 44 5.69 -4.43 18.20
N LYS A 45 5.38 -3.29 17.56
CA LYS A 45 5.00 -2.07 18.27
C LYS A 45 3.70 -2.26 19.06
N THR A 46 2.72 -2.96 18.51
CA THR A 46 1.45 -3.23 19.17
C THR A 46 1.67 -4.05 20.45
N VAL A 47 2.52 -5.09 20.36
CA VAL A 47 2.84 -5.95 21.51
C VAL A 47 3.65 -5.18 22.55
N ALA A 48 4.60 -4.33 22.14
CA ALA A 48 5.39 -3.53 23.07
C ALA A 48 4.50 -2.60 23.91
N VAL A 49 3.62 -1.82 23.28
CA VAL A 49 2.69 -0.92 23.97
C VAL A 49 1.68 -1.71 24.83
N PHE A 50 1.23 -2.88 24.37
CA PHE A 50 0.31 -3.71 25.14
C PHE A 50 0.95 -4.29 26.41
N ARG A 51 2.22 -4.71 26.34
CA ARG A 51 2.97 -5.17 27.52
C ARG A 51 3.18 -4.04 28.51
N GLU A 52 3.57 -2.86 28.04
CA GLU A 52 3.70 -1.68 28.88
C GLU A 52 2.36 -1.32 29.56
N TYR A 53 1.25 -1.36 28.83
CA TYR A 53 -0.08 -1.17 29.39
C TYR A 53 -0.39 -2.20 30.50
N LYS A 54 -0.13 -3.49 30.27
CA LYS A 54 -0.34 -4.53 31.27
C LYS A 54 0.51 -4.31 32.53
N ASP A 55 1.77 -3.91 32.34
CA ASP A 55 2.67 -3.63 33.47
C ASP A 55 2.17 -2.45 34.31
N VAL A 56 1.71 -1.37 33.68
CA VAL A 56 1.13 -0.21 34.38
C VAL A 56 -0.16 -0.60 35.12
N VAL A 57 -1.05 -1.37 34.50
CA VAL A 57 -2.28 -1.83 35.12
C VAL A 57 -1.96 -2.73 36.33
N GLN A 58 -0.98 -3.63 36.19
CA GLN A 58 -0.58 -4.50 37.30
C GLN A 58 0.08 -3.70 38.43
N GLN A 59 0.93 -2.73 38.12
CA GLN A 59 1.57 -1.85 39.09
C GLN A 59 0.51 -1.05 39.88
N ILE A 60 -0.47 -0.46 39.21
CA ILE A 60 -1.57 0.25 39.86
C ILE A 60 -2.35 -0.70 40.80
N LYS A 61 -2.61 -1.93 40.36
CA LYS A 61 -3.32 -2.93 41.15
C LYS A 61 -2.53 -3.33 42.41
N ASP A 62 -1.25 -3.66 42.23
CA ASP A 62 -0.37 -4.05 43.33
C ASP A 62 -0.20 -2.91 44.33
N THR A 63 -0.03 -1.67 43.89
CA THR A 63 0.07 -0.48 44.75
C THR A 63 -1.24 -0.21 45.47
N LYS A 64 -2.41 -0.45 44.88
CA LYS A 64 -3.72 -0.34 45.55
C LYS A 64 -3.91 -1.43 46.64
N GLU A 65 -3.50 -2.68 46.34
CA GLU A 65 -3.55 -3.77 47.33
C GLU A 65 -2.61 -3.50 48.50
N LEU A 66 -1.41 -2.97 48.25
CA LEU A 66 -0.48 -2.58 49.32
C LEU A 66 -1.00 -1.39 50.13
N LEU A 67 -1.66 -0.41 49.52
CA LEU A 67 -2.24 0.75 50.20
C LEU A 67 -3.31 0.37 51.20
N GLU A 68 -4.03 -0.74 50.98
CA GLU A 68 -5.07 -1.22 51.94
C GLU A 68 -4.48 -1.80 53.23
N ILE A 69 -3.29 -2.40 53.16
CA ILE A 69 -2.65 -3.09 54.28
C ILE A 69 -1.55 -2.26 54.98
N GLU A 70 -1.07 -1.20 54.34
CA GLU A 70 -0.02 -0.33 54.87
C GLU A 70 -0.56 0.48 56.04
N GLU A 71 0.24 0.67 57.10
CA GLU A 71 -0.13 1.46 58.29
C GLU A 71 0.62 2.82 58.35
N ASP A 72 1.78 2.90 57.67
CA ASP A 72 2.59 4.10 57.67
C ASP A 72 1.96 5.19 56.78
N LYS A 73 1.80 6.38 57.36
CA LYS A 73 1.13 7.50 56.71
C LYS A 73 1.94 8.11 55.57
N GLU A 74 3.26 8.17 55.70
CA GLU A 74 4.14 8.69 54.64
C GLU A 74 4.16 7.73 53.44
N MET A 75 4.22 6.42 53.70
CA MET A 75 4.14 5.40 52.65
C MET A 75 2.80 5.44 51.91
N LYS A 76 1.69 5.61 52.62
CA LYS A 76 0.35 5.78 52.01
C LYS A 76 0.29 7.00 51.09
N GLU A 77 0.83 8.12 51.53
CA GLU A 77 0.87 9.34 50.71
C GLU A 77 1.69 9.13 49.42
N MET A 78 2.85 8.47 49.50
CA MET A 78 3.68 8.12 48.31
C MET A 78 2.94 7.18 47.36
N MET A 79 2.30 6.12 47.84
CA MET A 79 1.52 5.17 47.05
C MET A 79 0.33 5.86 46.37
N GLN A 80 -0.35 6.78 47.04
CA GLN A 80 -1.44 7.55 46.44
C GLN A 80 -0.94 8.50 45.34
N GLU A 81 0.23 9.07 45.50
CA GLU A 81 0.85 9.95 44.53
C GLU A 81 1.27 9.14 43.28
N GLU A 82 1.87 7.96 43.46
CA GLU A 82 2.21 7.03 42.38
C GLU A 82 0.96 6.59 41.58
N ILE A 83 -0.13 6.18 42.23
CA ILE A 83 -1.39 5.84 41.58
C ILE A 83 -1.92 7.02 40.78
N LYS A 84 -1.87 8.24 41.34
CA LYS A 84 -2.33 9.47 40.70
C LYS A 84 -1.50 9.86 39.50
N GLU A 85 -0.23 9.50 39.45
CA GLU A 85 0.65 9.71 38.28
C GLU A 85 0.41 8.65 37.20
N LEU A 86 0.17 7.38 37.56
CA LEU A 86 0.03 6.27 36.62
C LEU A 86 -1.37 6.20 35.98
N GLU A 87 -2.46 6.42 36.76
CA GLU A 87 -3.83 6.30 36.23
C GLU A 87 -4.09 7.16 34.98
N PRO A 88 -3.63 8.43 34.87
CA PRO A 88 -3.84 9.23 33.67
C PRO A 88 -3.11 8.73 32.42
N THR A 89 -2.10 7.86 32.59
CA THR A 89 -1.34 7.31 31.43
C THR A 89 -2.09 6.20 30.72
N LEU A 90 -3.05 5.55 31.37
CA LEU A 90 -3.79 4.43 30.80
C LEU A 90 -4.66 4.86 29.61
N ALA A 91 -5.39 5.95 29.72
CA ALA A 91 -6.30 6.40 28.65
C ALA A 91 -5.58 6.73 27.33
N PRO A 92 -4.43 7.47 27.31
CA PRO A 92 -3.64 7.63 26.09
C PRO A 92 -3.11 6.31 25.51
N MET A 93 -2.67 5.36 26.38
CA MET A 93 -2.19 4.05 25.93
C MET A 93 -3.31 3.21 25.31
N GLU A 94 -4.51 3.23 25.88
CA GLU A 94 -5.69 2.58 25.31
C GLU A 94 -6.06 3.15 23.93
N GLU A 95 -5.97 4.46 23.77
CA GLU A 95 -6.20 5.11 22.47
C GLU A 95 -5.12 4.72 21.46
N GLU A 96 -3.85 4.70 21.85
CA GLU A 96 -2.77 4.23 20.98
C GLU A 96 -2.96 2.76 20.59
N LEU A 97 -3.33 1.89 21.51
CA LEU A 97 -3.60 0.47 21.24
C LEU A 97 -4.77 0.29 20.25
N LYS A 98 -5.84 1.07 20.38
CA LYS A 98 -6.95 1.08 19.41
C LYS A 98 -6.48 1.44 18.02
N ILE A 99 -5.63 2.46 17.89
CA ILE A 99 -5.06 2.88 16.61
C ILE A 99 -4.15 1.78 16.02
N LEU A 100 -3.35 1.12 16.85
CA LEU A 100 -2.44 0.05 16.42
C LEU A 100 -3.15 -1.23 15.98
N LEU A 101 -4.39 -1.46 16.46
CA LEU A 101 -5.25 -2.57 16.02
C LEU A 101 -5.99 -2.28 14.72
N LEU A 102 -6.03 -1.03 14.24
CA LEU A 102 -6.65 -0.73 12.95
C LEU A 102 -6.02 -1.57 11.83
N PRO A 103 -6.83 -2.13 10.94
CA PRO A 103 -6.31 -2.91 9.82
C PRO A 103 -5.36 -2.05 8.98
N LYS A 104 -4.09 -2.46 8.93
CA LYS A 104 -3.08 -1.84 8.08
C LYS A 104 -3.32 -2.26 6.63
N ASP A 105 -3.15 -1.34 5.70
CA ASP A 105 -3.15 -1.67 4.27
C ASP A 105 -1.93 -2.57 3.98
N PRO A 106 -2.11 -3.74 3.36
CA PRO A 106 -0.99 -4.64 3.03
C PRO A 106 0.04 -3.98 2.09
N ASN A 107 -0.35 -2.90 1.43
CA ASN A 107 0.52 -2.14 0.54
C ASN A 107 1.32 -1.03 1.24
N ASP A 108 1.00 -0.67 2.50
CA ASP A 108 1.61 0.48 3.19
C ASP A 108 3.15 0.47 3.16
N GLY A 109 3.78 -0.71 3.28
CA GLY A 109 5.24 -0.88 3.22
C GLY A 109 5.84 -0.99 1.82
N LYS A 110 5.04 -0.86 0.74
CA LYS A 110 5.53 -0.98 -0.64
C LYS A 110 6.11 0.34 -1.16
N ASN A 111 7.01 0.20 -2.14
CA ASN A 111 7.39 1.32 -2.99
C ASN A 111 6.18 1.78 -3.81
N VAL A 112 6.26 2.97 -4.39
CA VAL A 112 5.18 3.52 -5.20
C VAL A 112 5.65 3.89 -6.60
N VAL A 113 4.76 3.67 -7.56
CA VAL A 113 4.82 4.27 -8.89
C VAL A 113 3.94 5.51 -8.86
N VAL A 114 4.55 6.66 -9.12
CA VAL A 114 3.85 7.95 -9.19
C VAL A 114 3.79 8.41 -10.63
N GLU A 115 2.59 8.75 -11.08
CA GLU A 115 2.35 9.35 -12.38
C GLU A 115 1.80 10.76 -12.18
N VAL A 116 2.42 11.75 -12.82
CA VAL A 116 1.99 13.14 -12.80
C VAL A 116 1.72 13.60 -14.22
N ARG A 117 0.51 14.12 -14.48
CA ARG A 117 0.10 14.62 -15.81
C ARG A 117 -0.53 16.00 -15.71
N GLY A 118 -0.19 16.86 -16.69
CA GLY A 118 -0.98 18.07 -16.93
C GLY A 118 -2.39 17.70 -17.44
N ALA A 119 -3.45 18.26 -16.81
CA ALA A 119 -4.83 18.01 -17.19
C ALA A 119 -5.47 19.27 -17.83
N ALA A 120 -6.43 19.92 -17.17
CA ALA A 120 -7.09 21.10 -17.73
C ALA A 120 -6.28 22.39 -17.47
N GLY A 121 -5.92 23.13 -18.53
CA GLY A 121 -5.22 24.41 -18.42
C GLY A 121 -4.10 24.64 -19.45
N GLY A 122 -3.92 23.71 -20.40
CA GLY A 122 -2.89 23.84 -21.44
C GLY A 122 -1.47 23.90 -20.87
N ASP A 123 -0.67 24.84 -21.35
CA ASP A 123 0.74 25.01 -20.96
C ASP A 123 0.93 25.20 -19.45
N GLU A 124 0.03 25.91 -18.78
CA GLU A 124 0.09 26.14 -17.35
C GLU A 124 -0.11 24.84 -16.55
N ALA A 125 -0.99 23.95 -17.00
CA ALA A 125 -1.16 22.63 -16.38
C ALA A 125 0.12 21.79 -16.49
N GLN A 126 0.85 21.90 -17.58
CA GLN A 126 2.12 21.19 -17.81
C GLN A 126 3.26 21.79 -16.95
N LEU A 127 3.31 23.11 -16.78
CA LEU A 127 4.24 23.76 -15.87
C LEU A 127 3.96 23.33 -14.41
N PHE A 128 2.68 23.31 -14.03
CA PHE A 128 2.29 22.86 -12.68
C PHE A 128 2.59 21.38 -12.43
N ALA A 129 2.44 20.52 -13.45
CA ALA A 129 2.87 19.11 -13.33
C ALA A 129 4.39 19.00 -13.06
N GLY A 130 5.20 19.86 -13.67
CA GLY A 130 6.63 19.96 -13.38
C GLY A 130 6.92 20.42 -11.96
N ASP A 131 6.13 21.38 -11.43
CA ASP A 131 6.25 21.82 -10.05
C ASP A 131 5.90 20.72 -9.06
N LEU A 132 4.85 19.92 -9.34
CA LEU A 132 4.47 18.78 -8.50
C LEU A 132 5.56 17.69 -8.51
N LEU A 133 6.13 17.36 -9.68
CA LEU A 133 7.25 16.42 -9.74
C LEU A 133 8.41 16.88 -8.85
N ARG A 134 8.78 18.16 -8.93
CA ARG A 134 9.84 18.74 -8.10
C ARG A 134 9.49 18.66 -6.62
N MET A 135 8.26 18.99 -6.25
CA MET A 135 7.76 18.93 -4.87
C MET A 135 7.89 17.51 -4.31
N TYR A 136 7.42 16.49 -5.04
CA TYR A 136 7.50 15.10 -4.59
C TYR A 136 8.94 14.58 -4.54
N THR A 137 9.79 14.97 -5.49
CA THR A 137 11.21 14.60 -5.44
C THR A 137 11.89 15.15 -4.19
N ARG A 138 11.67 16.42 -3.86
CA ARG A 138 12.23 17.03 -2.65
C ARG A 138 11.67 16.44 -1.36
N PHE A 139 10.37 16.12 -1.36
CA PHE A 139 9.77 15.43 -0.23
C PHE A 139 10.40 14.05 -0.03
N ALA A 140 10.54 13.26 -1.08
CA ALA A 140 11.18 11.95 -1.03
C ALA A 140 12.63 12.05 -0.52
N GLU A 141 13.42 13.01 -1.02
CA GLU A 141 14.78 13.28 -0.54
C GLU A 141 14.81 13.61 0.95
N SER A 142 13.86 14.42 1.44
CA SER A 142 13.76 14.77 2.86
C SER A 142 13.44 13.61 3.77
N GLN A 143 12.73 12.60 3.25
CA GLN A 143 12.43 11.35 3.94
C GLN A 143 13.54 10.28 3.81
N GLY A 144 14.60 10.57 3.06
CA GLY A 144 15.68 9.61 2.77
C GLY A 144 15.28 8.55 1.76
N TRP A 145 14.23 8.78 0.97
CA TRP A 145 13.76 7.88 -0.06
C TRP A 145 14.47 8.13 -1.39
N LYS A 146 14.57 7.08 -2.20
CA LYS A 146 15.16 7.14 -3.53
C LYS A 146 14.08 7.41 -4.57
N VAL A 147 14.38 8.28 -5.54
CA VAL A 147 13.50 8.58 -6.68
C VAL A 147 14.18 8.13 -7.97
N ASP A 148 13.52 7.27 -8.72
CA ASP A 148 13.96 6.80 -10.04
C ASP A 148 12.93 7.20 -11.10
N VAL A 149 13.31 8.13 -12.00
CA VAL A 149 12.44 8.60 -13.09
C VAL A 149 12.47 7.59 -14.23
N LEU A 150 11.30 6.97 -14.51
CA LEU A 150 11.15 5.99 -15.59
C LEU A 150 10.87 6.66 -16.94
N GLU A 151 9.95 7.63 -16.91
CA GLU A 151 9.54 8.36 -18.13
C GLU A 151 9.30 9.83 -17.80
N ARG A 152 9.71 10.71 -18.71
CA ARG A 152 9.50 12.14 -18.60
C ARG A 152 9.29 12.74 -19.99
N SER A 153 8.07 13.18 -20.27
CA SER A 153 7.69 13.86 -21.50
C SER A 153 7.69 15.38 -21.26
N GLU A 154 8.74 16.05 -21.71
CA GLU A 154 8.89 17.50 -21.55
C GLU A 154 8.23 18.28 -22.68
N THR A 155 7.86 19.51 -22.39
CA THR A 155 7.34 20.47 -23.37
C THR A 155 8.37 21.56 -23.66
N GLY A 156 8.27 22.18 -24.84
CA GLY A 156 9.22 23.23 -25.27
C GLY A 156 9.29 24.47 -24.35
N ILE A 157 8.37 24.59 -23.39
CA ILE A 157 8.31 25.69 -22.41
C ILE A 157 8.84 25.31 -21.02
N GLY A 158 9.45 24.13 -20.87
CA GLY A 158 9.96 23.61 -19.60
C GLY A 158 8.89 22.97 -18.70
N GLY A 159 7.66 22.77 -19.19
CA GLY A 159 6.62 22.02 -18.51
C GLY A 159 6.73 20.52 -18.77
N ILE A 160 5.95 19.74 -18.05
CA ILE A 160 5.88 18.28 -18.19
C ILE A 160 4.46 17.89 -18.61
N LYS A 161 4.37 17.20 -19.76
CA LYS A 161 3.10 16.63 -20.21
C LYS A 161 2.73 15.43 -19.33
N GLU A 162 3.72 14.58 -19.06
CA GLU A 162 3.61 13.38 -18.25
C GLU A 162 4.98 13.04 -17.66
N ALA A 163 5.00 12.60 -16.42
CA ALA A 163 6.16 12.00 -15.78
C ALA A 163 5.73 10.77 -14.97
N ILE A 164 6.48 9.68 -15.11
CA ILE A 164 6.33 8.45 -14.36
C ILE A 164 7.63 8.19 -13.61
N PHE A 165 7.56 8.01 -12.30
CA PHE A 165 8.72 7.77 -11.45
C PHE A 165 8.38 6.85 -10.29
N ILE A 166 9.39 6.13 -9.80
CA ILE A 166 9.30 5.25 -8.65
C ILE A 166 9.89 5.97 -7.44
N ILE A 167 9.21 5.88 -6.31
CA ILE A 167 9.76 6.27 -5.00
C ILE A 167 9.93 5.01 -4.17
N SER A 168 11.18 4.75 -3.77
CA SER A 168 11.54 3.54 -3.01
C SER A 168 12.08 3.92 -1.63
N GLY A 169 11.59 3.24 -0.60
CA GLY A 169 11.97 3.47 0.79
C GLY A 169 11.05 2.76 1.77
N GLU A 170 11.17 3.10 3.05
CA GLU A 170 10.33 2.54 4.10
C GLU A 170 8.98 3.28 4.17
N ASP A 171 7.87 2.51 4.20
CA ASP A 171 6.50 3.01 4.35
C ASP A 171 6.08 4.11 3.37
N VAL A 172 6.59 4.04 2.13
CA VAL A 172 6.35 5.07 1.12
C VAL A 172 4.88 5.15 0.75
N TYR A 173 4.23 4.00 0.48
CA TYR A 173 2.82 3.99 0.08
C TYR A 173 1.91 4.52 1.18
N SER A 174 2.20 4.24 2.45
CA SER A 174 1.42 4.71 3.59
C SER A 174 1.25 6.23 3.65
N LYS A 175 2.29 6.97 3.19
CA LYS A 175 2.28 8.44 3.12
C LYS A 175 1.79 8.94 1.76
N MET A 176 2.26 8.35 0.67
CA MET A 176 2.00 8.86 -0.68
C MET A 176 0.62 8.52 -1.22
N LYS A 177 -0.07 7.49 -0.72
CA LYS A 177 -1.42 7.08 -1.16
C LYS A 177 -2.44 8.23 -1.17
N PHE A 178 -2.28 9.20 -0.29
CA PHE A 178 -3.15 10.37 -0.18
C PHE A 178 -2.95 11.41 -1.30
N GLU A 179 -1.91 11.28 -2.09
CA GLU A 179 -1.62 12.25 -3.16
C GLU A 179 -2.34 11.93 -4.49
N SER A 180 -3.01 10.77 -4.58
CA SER A 180 -3.79 10.42 -5.77
C SER A 180 -5.02 11.29 -5.94
N GLY A 181 -5.15 11.92 -7.12
CA GLY A 181 -6.32 12.72 -7.50
C GLY A 181 -5.96 13.95 -8.32
N ALA A 182 -6.94 14.87 -8.46
CA ALA A 182 -6.77 16.11 -9.20
C ALA A 182 -6.26 17.24 -8.29
N HIS A 183 -5.12 17.81 -8.63
CA HIS A 183 -4.51 18.95 -7.96
C HIS A 183 -4.79 20.22 -8.75
N ARG A 184 -5.29 21.26 -8.10
CA ARG A 184 -5.69 22.51 -8.73
C ARG A 184 -4.75 23.65 -8.34
N VAL A 185 -4.22 24.34 -9.31
CA VAL A 185 -3.39 25.55 -9.09
C VAL A 185 -4.17 26.82 -9.47
N GLN A 186 -3.96 27.87 -8.70
CA GLN A 186 -4.46 29.21 -8.95
C GLN A 186 -3.27 30.18 -8.87
N ARG A 187 -2.80 30.63 -10.03
CA ARG A 187 -1.70 31.62 -10.15
C ARG A 187 -1.82 32.39 -11.47
N VAL A 188 -1.05 33.47 -11.58
CA VAL A 188 -0.81 34.13 -12.87
C VAL A 188 0.26 33.31 -13.58
N PRO A 189 -0.04 32.67 -14.73
CA PRO A 189 0.93 31.91 -15.49
C PRO A 189 2.09 32.77 -15.98
N THR A 190 3.26 32.18 -16.12
CA THR A 190 4.41 32.85 -16.77
C THR A 190 4.16 33.18 -18.25
N THR A 191 3.20 32.49 -18.86
CA THR A 191 2.76 32.70 -20.24
C THR A 191 1.67 33.77 -20.38
N GLU A 192 1.15 34.32 -19.27
CA GLU A 192 0.06 35.30 -19.28
C GLU A 192 0.60 36.74 -19.24
N SER A 193 0.26 37.52 -20.25
CA SER A 193 0.73 38.91 -20.35
C SER A 193 -0.19 39.94 -19.66
N SER A 194 -1.46 39.57 -19.38
CA SER A 194 -2.46 40.50 -18.81
C SER A 194 -2.56 40.43 -17.28
N GLY A 195 -1.75 39.60 -16.62
CA GLY A 195 -1.74 39.45 -15.16
C GLY A 195 -2.98 38.76 -14.58
N ARG A 196 -3.76 38.05 -15.38
CA ARG A 196 -4.97 37.35 -14.92
C ARG A 196 -4.61 36.07 -14.20
N ILE A 197 -5.31 35.81 -13.10
CA ILE A 197 -5.20 34.52 -12.38
C ILE A 197 -5.90 33.44 -13.18
N HIS A 198 -5.16 32.40 -13.56
CA HIS A 198 -5.69 31.21 -14.19
C HIS A 198 -5.87 30.10 -13.18
N THR A 199 -6.80 29.21 -13.48
CA THR A 199 -7.04 27.97 -12.71
C THR A 199 -6.74 26.80 -13.64
N SER A 200 -5.69 26.04 -13.29
CA SER A 200 -5.26 24.85 -14.03
C SER A 200 -5.26 23.64 -13.12
N THR A 201 -5.25 22.44 -13.70
CA THR A 201 -5.23 21.18 -12.96
C THR A 201 -4.17 20.25 -13.52
N ALA A 202 -3.56 19.50 -12.61
CA ALA A 202 -2.74 18.34 -12.92
C ALA A 202 -3.30 17.14 -12.15
N THR A 203 -3.19 15.96 -12.72
CA THR A 203 -3.58 14.70 -12.06
C THR A 203 -2.34 14.00 -11.53
N VAL A 204 -2.45 13.44 -10.35
CA VAL A 204 -1.45 12.60 -9.71
C VAL A 204 -2.06 11.24 -9.45
N VAL A 205 -1.34 10.19 -9.77
CA VAL A 205 -1.72 8.80 -9.47
C VAL A 205 -0.58 8.19 -8.67
N VAL A 206 -0.91 7.60 -7.56
CA VAL A 206 0.04 6.84 -6.72
C VAL A 206 -0.48 5.42 -6.63
N LEU A 207 0.30 4.48 -7.12
CA LEU A 207 0.00 3.06 -7.10
C LEU A 207 1.12 2.31 -6.39
N PRO A 208 0.83 1.24 -5.64
CA PRO A 208 1.87 0.41 -5.08
C PRO A 208 2.65 -0.26 -6.21
N GLU A 209 3.97 -0.39 -6.05
CA GLU A 209 4.80 -1.13 -7.00
C GLU A 209 4.33 -2.59 -7.07
N ALA A 210 4.12 -3.08 -8.30
CA ALA A 210 3.71 -4.46 -8.51
C ALA A 210 4.87 -5.41 -8.20
N GLU A 211 4.59 -6.46 -7.42
CA GLU A 211 5.54 -7.53 -7.19
C GLU A 211 5.63 -8.42 -8.44
N GLU A 212 6.80 -9.00 -8.69
CA GLU A 212 6.96 -9.98 -9.75
C GLU A 212 6.05 -11.19 -9.47
N ILE A 213 5.21 -11.55 -10.44
CA ILE A 213 4.31 -12.69 -10.32
C ILE A 213 5.14 -13.98 -10.46
N GLU A 214 5.47 -14.61 -9.34
CA GLU A 214 5.96 -15.97 -9.37
C GLU A 214 4.78 -16.95 -9.49
N ILE A 215 4.62 -17.52 -10.69
CA ILE A 215 3.57 -18.52 -10.94
C ILE A 215 4.17 -19.91 -10.80
N ASP A 216 3.85 -20.57 -9.70
CA ASP A 216 4.08 -22.01 -9.56
C ASP A 216 2.84 -22.76 -10.05
N ILE A 217 2.99 -23.49 -11.16
CA ILE A 217 1.92 -24.30 -11.73
C ILE A 217 2.06 -25.72 -11.20
N SER A 218 1.20 -26.09 -10.26
CA SER A 218 1.13 -27.45 -9.74
C SER A 218 0.66 -28.43 -10.83
N GLU A 219 1.26 -29.62 -10.87
CA GLU A 219 0.82 -30.69 -11.78
C GLU A 219 -0.63 -31.14 -11.48
N ASN A 220 -1.09 -30.96 -10.23
CA ASN A 220 -2.45 -31.28 -9.82
C ASN A 220 -3.51 -30.37 -10.46
N ASP A 221 -3.12 -29.18 -10.88
CA ASP A 221 -4.00 -28.19 -11.51
C ASP A 221 -4.10 -28.37 -13.01
N ILE A 222 -3.42 -29.41 -13.55
CA ILE A 222 -3.37 -29.67 -14.97
C ILE A 222 -4.10 -30.98 -15.29
N ARG A 223 -5.20 -30.88 -16.06
CA ARG A 223 -5.84 -32.05 -16.66
C ARG A 223 -5.15 -32.39 -17.96
N VAL A 224 -4.74 -33.64 -18.09
CA VAL A 224 -4.06 -34.20 -19.27
C VAL A 224 -5.02 -35.13 -20.03
N ASP A 225 -5.38 -34.76 -21.23
CA ASP A 225 -6.21 -35.58 -22.14
C ASP A 225 -5.34 -36.00 -23.33
N THR A 226 -5.38 -37.29 -23.68
CA THR A 226 -4.68 -37.85 -24.85
C THR A 226 -5.68 -38.23 -25.93
N PHE A 227 -5.32 -38.00 -27.18
CA PHE A 227 -6.20 -38.30 -28.30
C PHE A 227 -5.38 -38.67 -29.55
N ALA A 228 -6.05 -39.23 -30.57
CA ALA A 228 -5.41 -39.54 -31.83
C ALA A 228 -5.11 -38.28 -32.63
N SER A 229 -3.90 -38.16 -33.19
CA SER A 229 -3.51 -37.02 -34.03
C SER A 229 -4.39 -36.95 -35.27
N SER A 230 -4.75 -35.73 -35.68
CA SER A 230 -5.47 -35.49 -36.93
C SER A 230 -4.51 -35.00 -38.02
N GLY A 231 -4.55 -35.53 -39.22
CA GLY A 231 -3.74 -35.07 -40.35
C GLY A 231 -3.52 -36.14 -41.42
N ALA A 232 -2.83 -35.76 -42.49
CA ALA A 232 -2.44 -36.68 -43.55
C ALA A 232 -1.37 -37.65 -43.05
N GLY A 233 -1.72 -38.92 -42.86
CA GLY A 233 -0.83 -39.97 -42.36
C GLY A 233 -1.41 -41.35 -42.53
N GLY A 234 -0.59 -42.37 -42.32
CA GLY A 234 -1.00 -43.79 -42.36
C GLY A 234 -1.74 -44.22 -41.09
N GLN A 235 -2.02 -45.53 -40.95
CA GLN A 235 -2.77 -46.11 -39.83
C GLN A 235 -2.23 -45.71 -38.45
N SER A 236 -0.91 -45.52 -38.31
CA SER A 236 -0.27 -45.11 -37.04
C SER A 236 -0.73 -43.73 -36.53
N VAL A 237 -1.02 -42.77 -37.39
CA VAL A 237 -1.47 -41.41 -37.02
C VAL A 237 -2.90 -41.46 -36.46
N ASN A 238 -3.75 -42.28 -37.02
CA ASN A 238 -5.18 -42.35 -36.68
C ASN A 238 -5.48 -43.32 -35.50
N THR A 239 -4.54 -44.20 -35.15
CA THR A 239 -4.77 -45.23 -34.10
C THR A 239 -3.95 -44.95 -32.81
N THR A 240 -2.81 -44.27 -32.91
CA THR A 240 -1.96 -44.00 -31.76
C THR A 240 -2.35 -42.70 -31.09
N MET A 241 -2.66 -42.70 -29.79
CA MET A 241 -2.98 -41.51 -28.99
C MET A 241 -1.72 -40.74 -28.67
N SER A 242 -1.09 -40.15 -29.68
CA SER A 242 0.16 -39.34 -29.56
C SER A 242 -0.09 -37.88 -29.28
N ALA A 243 -1.27 -37.34 -29.63
CA ALA A 243 -1.63 -35.98 -29.36
C ALA A 243 -2.03 -35.80 -27.89
N VAL A 244 -1.65 -34.63 -27.32
CA VAL A 244 -1.88 -34.27 -25.92
C VAL A 244 -2.60 -32.95 -25.86
N ARG A 245 -3.64 -32.88 -25.02
CA ARG A 245 -4.32 -31.66 -24.62
C ARG A 245 -4.12 -31.46 -23.14
N LEU A 246 -3.57 -30.31 -22.78
CA LEU A 246 -3.43 -29.88 -21.39
C LEU A 246 -4.43 -28.78 -21.10
N THR A 247 -5.14 -28.92 -20.00
CA THR A 247 -6.08 -27.89 -19.51
C THR A 247 -5.66 -27.48 -18.11
N HIS A 248 -5.30 -26.21 -17.92
CA HIS A 248 -5.07 -25.65 -16.59
C HIS A 248 -6.42 -25.33 -15.96
N ILE A 249 -6.80 -26.06 -14.91
CA ILE A 249 -8.15 -26.03 -14.31
C ILE A 249 -8.50 -24.65 -13.77
N PRO A 250 -7.63 -23.94 -12.98
CA PRO A 250 -7.99 -22.66 -12.40
C PRO A 250 -8.21 -21.55 -13.44
N THR A 251 -7.39 -21.52 -14.50
CA THR A 251 -7.48 -20.45 -15.51
C THR A 251 -8.31 -20.82 -16.74
N GLY A 252 -8.62 -22.12 -16.93
CA GLY A 252 -9.30 -22.62 -18.11
C GLY A 252 -8.48 -22.55 -19.40
N VAL A 253 -7.18 -22.29 -19.32
CA VAL A 253 -6.29 -22.26 -20.50
C VAL A 253 -6.10 -23.66 -21.03
N VAL A 254 -6.32 -23.83 -22.35
CA VAL A 254 -6.18 -25.10 -23.04
C VAL A 254 -5.08 -25.02 -24.09
N VAL A 255 -4.21 -26.03 -24.11
CA VAL A 255 -3.14 -26.19 -25.11
C VAL A 255 -3.20 -27.61 -25.67
N SER A 256 -3.21 -27.74 -26.98
CA SER A 256 -3.14 -29.02 -27.67
C SER A 256 -1.91 -29.08 -28.54
N MET A 257 -1.17 -30.24 -28.49
CA MET A 257 0.03 -30.50 -29.27
C MET A 257 -0.05 -31.87 -29.91
N GLN A 258 0.29 -31.93 -31.20
CA GLN A 258 0.28 -33.14 -32.01
C GLN A 258 1.42 -33.22 -33.02
N ASP A 259 2.43 -32.38 -32.88
CA ASP A 259 3.50 -32.19 -33.89
C ASP A 259 4.51 -33.34 -33.91
N GLU A 260 4.70 -34.00 -32.76
CA GLU A 260 5.65 -35.08 -32.61
C GLU A 260 4.94 -36.46 -32.63
N ARG A 261 5.66 -37.48 -33.04
CA ARG A 261 5.18 -38.87 -32.98
C ARG A 261 5.12 -39.42 -31.56
N SER A 262 5.86 -38.82 -30.63
CA SER A 262 5.98 -39.21 -29.23
C SER A 262 5.02 -38.41 -28.37
N GLN A 263 4.12 -39.07 -27.66
CA GLN A 263 3.21 -38.50 -26.68
C GLN A 263 3.98 -37.69 -25.59
N ILE A 264 5.11 -38.26 -25.11
CA ILE A 264 5.93 -37.62 -24.06
C ILE A 264 6.47 -36.28 -24.56
N LYS A 265 7.02 -36.22 -25.80
CA LYS A 265 7.52 -34.97 -26.39
C LYS A 265 6.40 -33.97 -26.62
N ASN A 266 5.22 -34.40 -27.04
CA ASN A 266 4.04 -33.53 -27.16
C ASN A 266 3.62 -32.98 -25.81
N LYS A 267 3.62 -33.81 -24.73
CA LYS A 267 3.32 -33.35 -23.37
C LYS A 267 4.32 -32.30 -22.89
N GLU A 268 5.62 -32.52 -23.09
CA GLU A 268 6.68 -31.55 -22.72
C GLU A 268 6.54 -30.20 -23.44
N LYS A 269 6.29 -30.24 -24.77
CA LYS A 269 6.04 -29.04 -25.56
C LYS A 269 4.76 -28.33 -25.10
N ALA A 270 3.67 -29.09 -24.93
CA ALA A 270 2.40 -28.56 -24.47
C ALA A 270 2.55 -27.87 -23.07
N MET A 271 3.35 -28.47 -22.18
CA MET A 271 3.62 -27.90 -20.85
C MET A 271 4.35 -26.56 -20.93
N LYS A 272 5.37 -26.43 -21.80
CA LYS A 272 6.07 -25.17 -22.00
C LYS A 272 5.15 -24.07 -22.51
N VAL A 273 4.30 -24.40 -23.48
CA VAL A 273 3.33 -23.44 -24.04
C VAL A 273 2.23 -23.11 -23.02
N LEU A 274 1.77 -24.12 -22.25
CA LEU A 274 0.79 -23.89 -21.20
C LEU A 274 1.30 -22.91 -20.14
N ARG A 275 2.54 -23.11 -19.67
CA ARG A 275 3.17 -22.21 -18.69
C ARG A 275 3.23 -20.77 -19.23
N ALA A 276 3.67 -20.56 -20.45
CA ALA A 276 3.71 -19.24 -21.06
C ALA A 276 2.32 -18.59 -21.16
N ARG A 277 1.29 -19.35 -21.62
CA ARG A 277 -0.07 -18.82 -21.76
C ARG A 277 -0.75 -18.54 -20.41
N VAL A 278 -0.49 -19.35 -19.40
CA VAL A 278 -0.99 -19.13 -18.05
C VAL A 278 -0.34 -17.89 -17.45
N TYR A 279 0.98 -17.74 -17.64
CA TYR A 279 1.72 -16.52 -17.24
C TYR A 279 1.13 -15.27 -17.90
N ASP A 280 0.98 -15.28 -19.24
CA ASP A 280 0.40 -14.16 -19.98
C ASP A 280 -1.02 -13.81 -19.48
N LYS A 281 -1.83 -14.83 -19.15
CA LYS A 281 -3.18 -14.60 -18.64
C LYS A 281 -3.17 -13.94 -17.26
N TYR A 282 -2.38 -14.43 -16.32
CA TYR A 282 -2.24 -13.79 -15.00
C TYR A 282 -1.70 -12.37 -15.11
N GLN A 283 -0.70 -12.15 -15.98
CA GLN A 283 -0.16 -10.81 -16.22
C GLN A 283 -1.24 -9.86 -16.79
N GLN A 284 -2.08 -10.34 -17.72
CA GLN A 284 -3.19 -9.54 -18.23
C GLN A 284 -4.25 -9.24 -17.17
N GLU A 285 -4.57 -10.19 -16.30
CA GLU A 285 -5.52 -9.99 -15.20
C GLU A 285 -4.99 -8.96 -14.18
N GLU A 286 -3.71 -9.03 -13.83
CA GLU A 286 -3.08 -8.05 -12.93
C GLU A 286 -3.00 -6.67 -13.58
N GLN A 287 -2.62 -6.61 -14.86
CA GLN A 287 -2.60 -5.35 -15.60
C GLN A 287 -3.99 -4.72 -15.67
N ALA A 288 -5.03 -5.51 -15.90
CA ALA A 288 -6.42 -5.03 -15.91
C ALA A 288 -6.87 -4.47 -14.55
N LYS A 289 -6.46 -5.11 -13.44
CA LYS A 289 -6.71 -4.59 -12.09
C LYS A 289 -6.00 -3.27 -11.86
N PHE A 290 -4.71 -3.21 -12.22
CA PHE A 290 -3.91 -2.00 -12.13
C PHE A 290 -4.49 -0.84 -12.94
N ASP A 291 -4.91 -1.10 -14.19
CA ASP A 291 -5.54 -0.12 -15.06
C ASP A 291 -6.89 0.36 -14.51
N ALA A 292 -7.68 -0.54 -13.91
CA ALA A 292 -8.95 -0.19 -13.28
C ALA A 292 -8.75 0.69 -12.03
N GLU A 293 -7.78 0.37 -11.19
CA GLU A 293 -7.40 1.16 -10.01
C GLU A 293 -6.86 2.54 -10.43
N ARG A 294 -5.96 2.58 -11.42
CA ARG A 294 -5.47 3.82 -12.02
C ARG A 294 -6.60 4.70 -12.52
N LYS A 295 -7.54 4.14 -13.28
CA LYS A 295 -8.69 4.87 -13.80
C LYS A 295 -9.59 5.41 -12.69
N SER A 296 -9.80 4.65 -11.63
CA SER A 296 -10.57 5.09 -10.46
C SER A 296 -9.91 6.28 -9.76
N LYS A 297 -8.57 6.26 -9.61
CA LYS A 297 -7.80 7.32 -8.93
C LYS A 297 -7.64 8.59 -9.77
N VAL A 298 -7.59 8.48 -11.10
CA VAL A 298 -7.44 9.64 -12.00
C VAL A 298 -8.71 10.49 -12.06
N GLY A 299 -9.90 9.87 -11.96
CA GLY A 299 -11.16 10.55 -12.24
C GLY A 299 -11.22 11.12 -13.65
N THR A 300 -11.89 12.25 -13.86
CA THR A 300 -11.94 12.96 -15.15
C THR A 300 -10.84 14.01 -15.31
N GLY A 301 -10.10 14.35 -14.23
CA GLY A 301 -9.15 15.45 -14.18
C GLY A 301 -9.79 16.85 -14.30
N ASP A 302 -11.12 16.94 -14.13
CA ASP A 302 -11.85 18.19 -14.16
C ASP A 302 -11.50 19.05 -12.92
N ARG A 303 -11.63 20.36 -13.08
CA ARG A 303 -11.43 21.35 -12.01
C ARG A 303 -12.36 21.17 -10.82
N SER A 304 -13.48 20.51 -11.01
CA SER A 304 -14.46 20.19 -9.95
C SER A 304 -14.05 19.07 -9.03
N GLU A 305 -13.28 18.08 -9.53
CA GLU A 305 -12.88 16.86 -8.80
C GLU A 305 -11.61 17.04 -7.94
N ARG A 306 -11.20 18.29 -7.73
CA ARG A 306 -9.98 18.61 -6.99
C ARG A 306 -9.94 18.02 -5.58
N ILE A 307 -8.85 17.36 -5.24
CA ILE A 307 -8.53 16.99 -3.85
C ILE A 307 -7.86 18.14 -3.11
N ARG A 308 -6.98 18.89 -3.80
CA ARG A 308 -6.19 19.97 -3.19
C ARG A 308 -6.07 21.19 -4.10
N THR A 309 -6.10 22.39 -3.50
CA THR A 309 -5.92 23.66 -4.20
C THR A 309 -4.68 24.39 -3.71
N TYR A 310 -3.82 24.78 -4.65
CA TYR A 310 -2.60 25.56 -4.47
C TYR A 310 -2.85 27.00 -4.93
N ASN A 311 -3.03 27.92 -3.99
CA ASN A 311 -3.35 29.34 -4.26
C ASN A 311 -2.10 30.19 -4.03
N TYR A 312 -1.41 30.53 -5.09
CA TYR A 312 -0.17 31.33 -5.03
C TYR A 312 -0.39 32.77 -4.56
N PRO A 313 -1.41 33.53 -5.03
CA PRO A 313 -1.66 34.88 -4.53
C PRO A 313 -1.86 34.99 -3.03
N GLN A 314 -2.37 33.94 -2.39
CA GLN A 314 -2.64 33.90 -0.96
C GLN A 314 -1.61 33.08 -0.18
N ASN A 315 -0.56 32.56 -0.83
CA ASN A 315 0.42 31.62 -0.26
C ASN A 315 -0.24 30.48 0.55
N ARG A 316 -1.34 29.90 0.01
CA ARG A 316 -2.24 28.99 0.71
C ARG A 316 -2.43 27.68 -0.04
N VAL A 317 -2.40 26.56 0.71
CA VAL A 317 -2.84 25.24 0.26
C VAL A 317 -4.08 24.85 1.03
N THR A 318 -5.09 24.33 0.32
CA THR A 318 -6.34 23.82 0.93
C THR A 318 -6.57 22.39 0.45
N ASP A 319 -6.57 21.42 1.38
CA ASP A 319 -7.03 20.06 1.11
C ASP A 319 -8.54 19.98 1.37
N HIS A 320 -9.29 19.66 0.31
CA HIS A 320 -10.75 19.70 0.34
C HIS A 320 -11.39 18.47 0.99
N ARG A 321 -10.64 17.38 1.12
CA ARG A 321 -11.12 16.13 1.72
C ARG A 321 -11.38 16.28 3.22
N ILE A 322 -10.50 17.02 3.88
CA ILE A 322 -10.54 17.25 5.34
C ILE A 322 -10.76 18.72 5.72
N GLY A 323 -10.94 19.61 4.73
CA GLY A 323 -11.11 21.04 4.96
C GLY A 323 -9.88 21.76 5.52
N LEU A 324 -8.70 21.13 5.47
CA LEU A 324 -7.44 21.69 6.01
C LEU A 324 -6.96 22.84 5.14
N THR A 325 -6.57 23.94 5.77
CA THR A 325 -6.00 25.11 5.10
C THR A 325 -4.70 25.55 5.77
N ILE A 326 -3.60 25.59 5.00
CA ILE A 326 -2.26 25.93 5.45
C ILE A 326 -1.73 27.13 4.65
N GLN A 327 -1.22 28.16 5.33
CA GLN A 327 -0.65 29.37 4.71
C GLN A 327 0.88 29.26 4.59
N LYS A 328 1.37 28.21 3.91
CA LYS A 328 2.80 27.92 3.71
C LYS A 328 3.01 27.23 2.35
N LEU A 329 2.32 27.71 1.31
CA LEU A 329 2.40 27.11 -0.03
C LEU A 329 3.85 27.02 -0.53
N ASP A 330 4.64 28.07 -0.34
CA ASP A 330 6.05 28.13 -0.69
C ASP A 330 6.85 26.98 -0.08
N GLN A 331 6.63 26.68 1.19
CA GLN A 331 7.31 25.57 1.87
C GLN A 331 6.82 24.20 1.39
N ILE A 332 5.51 24.05 1.12
CA ILE A 332 4.93 22.82 0.60
C ILE A 332 5.50 22.52 -0.79
N MET A 333 5.62 23.51 -1.68
CA MET A 333 6.23 23.35 -3.00
C MET A 333 7.73 23.02 -2.94
N GLU A 334 8.39 23.31 -1.82
CA GLU A 334 9.78 22.91 -1.53
C GLU A 334 9.87 21.51 -0.84
N GLY A 335 8.76 20.76 -0.77
CA GLY A 335 8.73 19.38 -0.30
C GLY A 335 8.32 19.19 1.16
N LYS A 336 7.89 20.23 1.90
CA LYS A 336 7.43 20.09 3.30
C LYS A 336 5.95 19.67 3.33
N LEU A 337 5.68 18.41 3.03
CA LEU A 337 4.32 17.84 2.96
C LEU A 337 3.86 17.19 4.27
N ASP A 338 4.75 17.02 5.26
CA ASP A 338 4.47 16.26 6.48
C ASP A 338 3.20 16.71 7.20
N GLU A 339 2.98 18.03 7.36
CA GLU A 339 1.81 18.58 8.05
C GLU A 339 0.48 18.20 7.36
N VAL A 340 0.47 18.16 6.01
CA VAL A 340 -0.71 17.80 5.22
C VAL A 340 -0.96 16.30 5.29
N LEU A 341 0.10 15.50 5.09
CA LEU A 341 0.00 14.04 5.05
C LEU A 341 -0.36 13.46 6.42
N GLU A 342 0.19 14.03 7.49
CA GLU A 342 -0.14 13.63 8.86
C GLU A 342 -1.60 13.93 9.20
N ALA A 343 -2.12 15.10 8.82
CA ALA A 343 -3.53 15.42 9.01
C ALA A 343 -4.46 14.46 8.24
N LEU A 344 -4.07 14.05 7.02
CA LEU A 344 -4.82 13.07 6.23
C LEU A 344 -4.76 11.68 6.86
N ARG A 345 -3.61 11.28 7.40
CA ARG A 345 -3.44 10.01 8.12
C ARG A 345 -4.33 9.96 9.36
N ILE A 346 -4.36 11.04 10.15
CA ILE A 346 -5.23 11.13 11.34
C ILE A 346 -6.70 11.06 10.94
N ALA A 347 -7.10 11.71 9.84
CA ALA A 347 -8.48 11.63 9.35
C ALA A 347 -8.86 10.22 8.88
N GLU A 348 -7.98 9.51 8.16
CA GLU A 348 -8.19 8.10 7.78
C GLU A 348 -8.33 7.19 9.01
N GLN A 349 -7.48 7.39 10.03
CA GLN A 349 -7.56 6.64 11.29
C GLN A 349 -8.88 6.89 12.02
N ALA A 350 -9.31 8.15 12.10
CA ALA A 350 -10.58 8.49 12.72
C ALA A 350 -11.79 7.88 11.99
N GLU A 351 -11.75 7.82 10.66
CA GLU A 351 -12.79 7.19 9.83
C GLU A 351 -12.83 5.68 10.08
N LYS A 352 -11.68 5.00 10.05
CA LYS A 352 -11.58 3.57 10.36
C LYS A 352 -12.05 3.23 11.78
N MET A 353 -11.71 4.07 12.77
CA MET A 353 -12.21 3.93 14.15
C MET A 353 -13.73 4.06 14.23
N ALA A 354 -14.31 5.02 13.50
CA ALA A 354 -15.75 5.21 13.47
C ALA A 354 -16.49 4.04 12.79
N GLU A 355 -15.87 3.39 11.81
CA GLU A 355 -16.40 2.19 11.16
C GLU A 355 -16.37 0.97 12.10
N LEU A 356 -15.29 0.77 12.84
CA LEU A 356 -15.19 -0.31 13.85
C LEU A 356 -16.26 -0.16 14.92
N ASN A 357 -16.43 1.05 15.47
CA ASN A 357 -17.46 1.30 16.50
C ASN A 357 -18.90 1.07 16.00
N LYS A 358 -19.16 1.29 14.70
CA LYS A 358 -20.48 0.98 14.09
C LYS A 358 -20.70 -0.52 13.87
N GLY A 359 -19.62 -1.30 13.67
CA GLY A 359 -19.69 -2.76 13.56
C GLY A 359 -19.94 -3.46 14.90
N GLU A 360 -19.62 -2.79 16.02
CA GLU A 360 -19.88 -3.28 17.37
C GLU A 360 -21.34 -3.04 17.86
N GLU A 361 -22.10 -2.16 17.18
CA GLU A 361 -23.49 -1.87 17.53
C GLU A 361 -24.53 -2.73 16.77
N LEU A 362 -24.11 -3.65 15.90
CA LEU A 362 -24.94 -4.58 15.13
C LEU A 362 -24.75 -6.04 15.60
#